data_01faace69f1bbbc16bbf989adad38853
#
_entry.id   01faace69f1bbbc16bbf989adad38853
#
_cell.length_a   1.000
_cell.length_b   1.000
_cell.length_c   1.000
_cell.angle_alpha   90.00
_cell.angle_beta   90.00
_cell.angle_gamma   90.00
#
_symmetry.space_group_name_H-M   'P 1'
#
loop_
_entity.id
_entity.type
_entity.pdbx_description
1 polymer ?
#
loop_
_entity_poly.entity_id
_entity_poly.type
_entity_poly.pdbx_seq_one_letter_code
_entity_poly.pdbx_strand_id
1 'polypeptide(L)'
;DEDSTSDEITIKLPKAQKTVVYGIAIAGGLGTYLLLGQLMGGGMGMPRFEAAEVGNLELAWLIPLSLIGTVCGWLYFVSEHASEALAHAIGERPIVKAMLAGLVLAICGTVLPYTMFAGETQADVLMETYLTIPAGVLIATGLVKAMLTPALINMGWRGGHFFPVIFSGVSLGYGFAL
;
A
#
# COMPACT_ATOMS: atom_id res chain seq x y z
N ASP A 1 -14.86 -5.24 -33.96
CA ASP A 1 -15.15 -3.82 -34.23
C ASP A 1 -15.28 -3.05 -32.94
N GLU A 2 -14.31 -3.18 -32.05
CA GLU A 2 -14.24 -2.38 -30.82
C GLU A 2 -12.79 -2.08 -30.50
N ASP A 3 -12.24 -1.21 -31.31
CA ASP A 3 -10.89 -0.70 -31.10
C ASP A 3 -10.90 0.83 -31.20
N SER A 4 -11.64 1.43 -30.27
CA SER A 4 -11.76 2.89 -30.23
C SER A 4 -11.88 3.45 -28.82
N THR A 5 -10.96 3.12 -27.91
CA THR A 5 -10.84 3.92 -26.67
C THR A 5 -9.53 3.68 -25.96
N SER A 6 -8.47 4.05 -26.57
CA SER A 6 -7.33 4.67 -25.89
C SER A 6 -6.37 5.11 -26.99
N ASP A 7 -6.54 6.32 -27.46
CA ASP A 7 -5.43 7.07 -28.05
C ASP A 7 -4.37 7.27 -26.97
N GLU A 8 -3.77 6.18 -26.52
CA GLU A 8 -2.45 6.23 -25.96
C GLU A 8 -1.55 6.73 -27.10
N ILE A 9 -1.20 8.00 -27.04
CA ILE A 9 -0.15 8.57 -27.85
C ILE A 9 1.12 7.82 -27.47
N THR A 10 1.31 6.64 -28.01
CA THR A 10 2.54 5.86 -27.89
C THR A 10 3.58 6.55 -28.76
N ILE A 11 4.20 7.59 -28.22
CA ILE A 11 5.35 8.23 -28.84
C ILE A 11 6.45 7.16 -28.92
N LYS A 12 6.62 6.55 -30.09
CA LYS A 12 7.68 5.57 -30.37
C LYS A 12 9.03 6.29 -30.43
N LEU A 13 9.56 6.69 -29.29
CA LEU A 13 10.89 7.27 -29.19
C LEU A 13 11.96 6.18 -29.31
N PRO A 14 13.10 6.45 -30.00
CA PRO A 14 14.28 5.60 -29.94
C PRO A 14 14.70 5.33 -28.49
N LYS A 15 15.28 4.15 -28.22
CA LYS A 15 15.66 3.73 -26.86
C LYS A 15 16.51 4.77 -26.12
N ALA A 16 17.48 5.38 -26.81
CA ALA A 16 18.34 6.41 -26.23
C ALA A 16 17.56 7.66 -25.79
N GLN A 17 16.59 8.10 -26.60
CA GLN A 17 15.77 9.27 -26.27
C GLN A 17 14.81 8.95 -25.09
N LYS A 18 14.27 7.74 -25.02
CA LYS A 18 13.47 7.31 -23.85
C LYS A 18 14.28 7.37 -22.57
N THR A 19 15.51 6.87 -22.59
CA THR A 19 16.41 6.90 -21.42
C THR A 19 16.69 8.33 -20.98
N VAL A 20 16.92 9.25 -21.90
CA VAL A 20 17.16 10.67 -21.59
C VAL A 20 15.90 11.31 -21.01
N VAL A 21 14.73 11.09 -21.60
CA VAL A 21 13.46 11.63 -21.11
C VAL A 21 13.15 11.12 -19.70
N TYR A 22 13.32 9.82 -19.47
CA TYR A 22 13.12 9.25 -18.12
C TYR A 22 14.15 9.79 -17.12
N GLY A 23 15.41 9.94 -17.53
CA GLY A 23 16.45 10.53 -16.69
C GLY A 23 16.11 11.96 -16.27
N ILE A 24 15.66 12.80 -17.20
CA ILE A 24 15.24 14.17 -16.93
C ILE A 24 14.00 14.18 -16.03
N ALA A 25 13.01 13.33 -16.29
CA ALA A 25 11.79 13.23 -15.49
C ALA A 25 12.10 12.80 -14.04
N ILE A 26 12.96 11.80 -13.87
CA ILE A 26 13.39 11.32 -12.55
C ILE A 26 14.19 12.42 -11.82
N ALA A 27 15.15 13.05 -12.48
CA ALA A 27 15.95 14.10 -11.89
C ALA A 27 15.11 15.34 -11.51
N GLY A 28 14.18 15.72 -12.39
CA GLY A 28 13.24 16.82 -12.14
C GLY A 28 12.28 16.50 -10.99
N GLY A 29 11.70 15.31 -10.98
CA GLY A 29 10.80 14.86 -9.91
C GLY A 29 11.51 14.78 -8.56
N LEU A 30 12.69 14.15 -8.52
CA LEU A 30 13.48 14.03 -7.31
C LEU A 30 13.99 15.41 -6.82
N GLY A 31 14.47 16.26 -7.73
CA GLY A 31 14.92 17.61 -7.41
C GLY A 31 13.80 18.47 -6.83
N THR A 32 12.62 18.45 -7.43
CA THR A 32 11.44 19.16 -6.92
C THR A 32 11.01 18.62 -5.56
N TYR A 33 11.00 17.29 -5.38
CA TYR A 33 10.66 16.64 -4.12
C TYR A 33 11.60 17.08 -2.98
N LEU A 34 12.93 17.06 -3.23
CA LEU A 34 13.91 17.46 -2.24
C LEU A 34 13.82 18.96 -1.91
N LEU A 35 13.61 19.80 -2.93
CA LEU A 35 13.47 21.24 -2.76
C LEU A 35 12.23 21.59 -1.94
N LEU A 36 11.08 21.00 -2.28
CA LEU A 36 9.84 21.22 -1.54
C LEU A 36 9.94 20.68 -0.11
N GLY A 37 10.55 19.52 0.09
CA GLY A 37 10.79 18.95 1.41
C GLY A 37 11.61 19.88 2.31
N GLN A 38 12.65 20.53 1.76
CA GLN A 38 13.44 21.52 2.49
C GLN A 38 12.66 22.81 2.77
N LEU A 39 11.91 23.30 1.81
CA LEU A 39 11.14 24.55 1.95
C LEU A 39 9.96 24.41 2.92
N MET A 40 9.30 23.27 2.92
CA MET A 40 8.10 23.03 3.74
C MET A 40 8.41 22.47 5.13
N GLY A 41 9.69 22.16 5.43
CA GLY A 41 10.13 21.67 6.74
C GLY A 41 9.55 20.30 7.12
N GLY A 42 8.94 19.60 6.16
CA GLY A 42 8.31 18.31 6.34
C GLY A 42 9.09 17.23 5.59
N GLY A 43 9.51 16.20 6.29
CA GLY A 43 9.98 14.99 5.64
C GLY A 43 8.80 14.29 4.98
N MET A 44 8.50 14.65 3.73
CA MET A 44 7.68 13.81 2.87
C MET A 44 8.49 12.57 2.54
N GLY A 45 8.34 11.50 3.27
CA GLY A 45 9.13 10.31 3.06
C GLY A 45 8.55 9.10 3.76
N MET A 46 9.15 7.95 3.49
CA MET A 46 8.81 6.73 4.21
C MET A 46 9.03 6.93 5.71
N PRO A 47 8.18 6.31 6.56
CA PRO A 47 8.35 6.31 8.01
C PRO A 47 9.80 5.95 8.37
N ARG A 48 10.43 6.74 9.20
CA ARG A 48 11.79 6.48 9.67
C ARG A 48 11.70 5.73 10.99
N PHE A 49 12.04 4.46 10.96
CA PHE A 49 12.17 3.67 12.18
C PHE A 49 13.47 4.00 12.88
N GLU A 50 13.45 4.04 14.21
CA GLU A 50 14.68 4.15 14.99
C GLU A 50 15.57 2.93 14.73
N ALA A 51 16.89 3.17 14.65
CA ALA A 51 17.84 2.08 14.49
C ALA A 51 17.85 1.24 15.77
N ALA A 52 17.45 -0.02 15.67
CA ALA A 52 17.56 -0.97 16.77
C ALA A 52 18.92 -1.69 16.71
N GLU A 53 19.52 -1.92 17.87
CA GLU A 53 20.68 -2.81 17.97
C GLU A 53 20.21 -4.25 17.73
N VAL A 54 20.81 -4.90 16.72
CA VAL A 54 20.43 -6.26 16.34
C VAL A 54 21.22 -7.26 17.19
N GLY A 55 20.57 -7.84 18.16
CA GLY A 55 21.10 -8.94 18.99
C GLY A 55 20.73 -10.33 18.46
N ASN A 56 21.12 -11.36 19.18
CA ASN A 56 20.82 -12.76 18.81
C ASN A 56 19.32 -13.08 18.93
N LEU A 57 18.60 -12.39 19.82
CA LEU A 57 17.16 -12.56 20.01
C LEU A 57 16.40 -11.99 18.82
N GLU A 58 16.77 -10.81 18.36
CA GLU A 58 16.18 -10.15 17.20
C GLU A 58 16.40 -10.99 15.93
N LEU A 59 17.59 -11.58 15.78
CA LEU A 59 17.86 -12.51 14.69
C LEU A 59 16.99 -13.77 14.74
N ALA A 60 16.71 -14.29 15.93
CA ALA A 60 15.81 -15.44 16.09
C ALA A 60 14.37 -15.13 15.68
N TRP A 61 13.91 -13.87 15.90
CA TRP A 61 12.59 -13.41 15.48
C TRP A 61 12.43 -13.22 13.97
N LEU A 62 13.51 -13.17 13.19
CA LEU A 62 13.43 -13.06 11.73
C LEU A 62 12.67 -14.24 11.11
N ILE A 63 12.84 -15.46 11.64
CA ILE A 63 12.18 -16.66 11.10
C ILE A 63 10.66 -16.59 11.29
N PRO A 64 10.11 -16.45 12.51
CA PRO A 64 8.66 -16.36 12.69
C PRO A 64 8.05 -15.13 11.99
N LEU A 65 8.71 -13.97 12.00
CA LEU A 65 8.21 -12.79 11.32
C LEU A 65 8.19 -12.96 9.80
N SER A 66 9.18 -13.64 9.22
CA SER A 66 9.19 -13.92 7.77
C SER A 66 8.06 -14.90 7.38
N LEU A 67 7.74 -15.87 8.23
CA LEU A 67 6.59 -16.76 8.01
C LEU A 67 5.27 -15.99 8.07
N ILE A 68 5.11 -15.09 9.03
CA ILE A 68 3.93 -14.23 9.15
C ILE A 68 3.82 -13.31 7.92
N GLY A 69 4.92 -12.70 7.49
CA GLY A 69 4.97 -11.89 6.26
C GLY A 69 4.58 -12.70 5.03
N THR A 70 5.01 -13.96 4.95
CA THR A 70 4.65 -14.88 3.86
C THR A 70 3.14 -15.17 3.86
N VAL A 71 2.55 -15.43 5.02
CA VAL A 71 1.10 -15.62 5.15
C VAL A 71 0.34 -14.37 4.74
N CYS A 72 0.80 -13.20 5.16
CA CYS A 72 0.22 -11.92 4.77
C CYS A 72 0.29 -11.71 3.25
N GLY A 73 1.44 -11.98 2.64
CA GLY A 73 1.62 -11.91 1.19
C GLY A 73 0.73 -12.91 0.43
N TRP A 74 0.56 -14.11 0.98
CA TRP A 74 -0.35 -15.10 0.43
C TRP A 74 -1.83 -14.65 0.51
N LEU A 75 -2.25 -14.07 1.62
CA LEU A 75 -3.59 -13.49 1.77
C LEU A 75 -3.83 -12.35 0.78
N TYR A 76 -2.82 -11.50 0.59
CA TYR A 76 -2.84 -10.45 -0.43
C TYR A 76 -3.10 -11.06 -1.82
N PHE A 77 -2.32 -12.05 -2.22
CA PHE A 77 -2.43 -12.75 -3.51
C PHE A 77 -3.81 -13.41 -3.70
N VAL A 78 -4.31 -14.09 -2.67
CA VAL A 78 -5.65 -14.71 -2.70
C VAL A 78 -6.73 -13.65 -2.85
N SER A 79 -6.62 -12.54 -2.12
CA SER A 79 -7.58 -11.43 -2.22
C SER A 79 -7.54 -10.76 -3.59
N GLU A 80 -6.36 -10.62 -4.19
CA GLU A 80 -6.19 -10.08 -5.54
C GLU A 80 -6.94 -10.92 -6.57
N HIS A 81 -6.71 -12.23 -6.60
CA HIS A 81 -7.36 -13.14 -7.54
C HIS A 81 -8.88 -13.24 -7.30
N ALA A 82 -9.30 -13.28 -6.04
CA ALA A 82 -10.71 -13.34 -5.70
C ALA A 82 -11.47 -12.07 -6.12
N SER A 83 -10.85 -10.90 -5.88
CA SER A 83 -11.44 -9.61 -6.24
C SER A 83 -11.42 -9.37 -7.75
N GLU A 84 -10.40 -9.84 -8.46
CA GLU A 84 -10.34 -9.83 -9.91
C GLU A 84 -11.48 -10.67 -10.51
N ALA A 85 -11.65 -11.90 -10.04
CA ALA A 85 -12.75 -12.77 -10.47
C ALA A 85 -14.14 -12.14 -10.20
N LEU A 86 -14.30 -11.50 -9.03
CA LEU A 86 -15.53 -10.78 -8.69
C LEU A 86 -15.74 -9.56 -9.60
N ALA A 87 -14.68 -8.80 -9.88
CA ALA A 87 -14.75 -7.66 -10.77
C ALA A 87 -15.14 -8.08 -12.21
N HIS A 88 -14.62 -9.21 -12.69
CA HIS A 88 -15.01 -9.79 -13.96
C HIS A 88 -16.49 -10.26 -13.95
N ALA A 89 -16.95 -10.90 -12.88
CA ALA A 89 -18.33 -11.34 -12.76
C ALA A 89 -19.34 -10.17 -12.76
N ILE A 90 -18.98 -9.02 -12.19
CA ILE A 90 -19.81 -7.81 -12.23
C ILE A 90 -19.86 -7.20 -13.65
N GLY A 91 -18.82 -7.45 -14.45
CA GLY A 91 -18.70 -6.95 -15.83
C GLY A 91 -18.39 -5.46 -15.88
N GLU A 92 -18.75 -4.80 -16.98
CA GLU A 92 -18.48 -3.38 -17.23
C GLU A 92 -19.48 -2.45 -16.54
N ARG A 93 -19.55 -2.52 -15.21
CA ARG A 93 -20.42 -1.67 -14.38
C ARG A 93 -19.59 -0.89 -13.35
N PRO A 94 -18.89 0.17 -13.76
CA PRO A 94 -17.93 0.87 -12.90
C PRO A 94 -18.60 1.48 -11.66
N ILE A 95 -19.81 1.97 -11.78
CA ILE A 95 -20.55 2.54 -10.63
C ILE A 95 -20.83 1.47 -9.58
N VAL A 96 -21.28 0.28 -9.99
CA VAL A 96 -21.57 -0.83 -9.07
C VAL A 96 -20.29 -1.30 -8.36
N LYS A 97 -19.19 -1.44 -9.11
CA LYS A 97 -17.87 -1.78 -8.55
C LYS A 97 -17.43 -0.74 -7.51
N ALA A 98 -17.48 0.53 -7.87
CA ALA A 98 -17.10 1.63 -6.98
C ALA A 98 -17.95 1.70 -5.71
N MET A 99 -19.26 1.49 -5.81
CA MET A 99 -20.17 1.45 -4.67
C MET A 99 -19.89 0.27 -3.73
N LEU A 100 -19.68 -0.93 -4.28
CA LEU A 100 -19.34 -2.11 -3.48
C LEU A 100 -18.00 -1.92 -2.77
N ALA A 101 -16.99 -1.45 -3.47
CA ALA A 101 -15.68 -1.14 -2.90
C ALA A 101 -15.79 -0.07 -1.79
N GLY A 102 -16.55 1.00 -2.04
CA GLY A 102 -16.79 2.05 -1.05
C GLY A 102 -17.53 1.54 0.18
N LEU A 103 -18.51 0.66 0.01
CA LEU A 103 -19.24 0.05 1.13
C LEU A 103 -18.31 -0.82 1.98
N VAL A 104 -17.49 -1.67 1.35
CA VAL A 104 -16.52 -2.52 2.06
C VAL A 104 -15.51 -1.64 2.79
N LEU A 105 -14.99 -0.61 2.14
CA LEU A 105 -14.07 0.34 2.77
C LEU A 105 -14.70 1.07 3.96
N ALA A 106 -15.96 1.49 3.85
CA ALA A 106 -16.68 2.15 4.94
C ALA A 106 -16.85 1.22 6.14
N ILE A 107 -17.25 -0.04 5.93
CA ILE A 107 -17.38 -1.03 7.00
C ILE A 107 -16.00 -1.29 7.66
N CYS A 108 -14.98 -1.56 6.87
CA CYS A 108 -13.63 -1.78 7.40
C CYS A 108 -13.10 -0.55 8.15
N GLY A 109 -13.30 0.64 7.60
CA GLY A 109 -12.83 1.89 8.20
C GLY A 109 -13.55 2.29 9.48
N THR A 110 -14.81 1.89 9.68
CA THR A 110 -15.51 2.13 10.96
C THR A 110 -15.03 1.20 12.07
N VAL A 111 -14.66 -0.05 11.73
CA VAL A 111 -14.19 -1.03 12.71
C VAL A 111 -12.67 -0.91 12.95
N LEU A 112 -11.92 -0.67 11.89
CA LEU A 112 -10.46 -0.57 11.88
C LEU A 112 -10.03 0.73 11.17
N PRO A 113 -10.06 1.89 11.85
CA PRO A 113 -9.83 3.21 11.22
C PRO A 113 -8.50 3.31 10.46
N TYR A 114 -7.46 2.63 10.92
CA TYR A 114 -6.14 2.64 10.28
C TYR A 114 -6.09 1.89 8.94
N THR A 115 -7.15 1.16 8.56
CA THR A 115 -7.22 0.53 7.23
C THR A 115 -7.55 1.52 6.12
N MET A 116 -8.03 2.72 6.46
CA MET A 116 -8.33 3.77 5.48
C MET A 116 -7.06 4.37 4.90
N PHE A 117 -7.19 5.02 3.74
CA PHE A 117 -6.14 5.73 3.00
C PHE A 117 -4.95 4.84 2.58
N ALA A 118 -3.87 5.47 2.13
CA ALA A 118 -2.68 4.75 1.65
C ALA A 118 -1.88 4.07 2.77
N GLY A 119 -1.86 4.64 3.97
CA GLY A 119 -1.13 4.10 5.12
C GLY A 119 0.15 4.84 5.46
N GLU A 120 0.57 5.82 4.65
CA GLU A 120 1.79 6.60 4.87
C GLU A 120 1.72 7.39 6.19
N THR A 121 0.75 8.29 6.30
CA THR A 121 0.52 9.08 7.52
C THR A 121 0.09 8.19 8.70
N GLN A 122 -0.68 7.14 8.44
CA GLN A 122 -1.12 6.20 9.47
C GLN A 122 0.04 5.40 10.05
N ALA A 123 1.09 5.13 9.28
CA ALA A 123 2.28 4.47 9.78
C ALA A 123 3.03 5.33 10.81
N ASP A 124 3.13 6.65 10.54
CA ASP A 124 3.76 7.60 11.49
C ASP A 124 2.95 7.68 12.79
N VAL A 125 1.62 7.82 12.69
CA VAL A 125 0.74 7.84 13.86
C VAL A 125 0.83 6.52 14.64
N LEU A 126 0.93 5.39 13.93
CA LEU A 126 1.04 4.08 14.55
C LEU A 126 2.35 3.93 15.33
N MET A 127 3.47 4.45 14.83
CA MET A 127 4.75 4.43 15.54
C MET A 127 4.69 5.16 16.89
N GLU A 128 3.86 6.19 17.00
CA GLU A 128 3.71 6.95 18.26
C GLU A 128 2.66 6.33 19.20
N THR A 129 1.67 5.64 18.66
CA THR A 129 0.47 5.23 19.41
C THR A 129 0.30 3.72 19.59
N TYR A 130 1.16 2.89 19.01
CA TYR A 130 0.98 1.42 19.00
C TYR A 130 0.86 0.80 20.40
N LEU A 131 1.52 1.36 21.43
CA LEU A 131 1.42 0.91 22.82
C LEU A 131 0.01 1.08 23.41
N THR A 132 -0.80 1.96 22.85
CA THR A 132 -2.17 2.21 23.31
C THR A 132 -3.22 1.34 22.62
N ILE A 133 -2.82 0.62 21.57
CA ILE A 133 -3.70 -0.18 20.73
C ILE A 133 -3.50 -1.67 21.09
N PRO A 134 -4.58 -2.43 21.31
CA PRO A 134 -4.46 -3.86 21.57
C PRO A 134 -3.75 -4.61 20.41
N ALA A 135 -2.83 -5.52 20.72
CA ALA A 135 -2.08 -6.30 19.74
C ALA A 135 -2.98 -6.97 18.68
N GLY A 136 -4.11 -7.54 19.10
CA GLY A 136 -5.08 -8.16 18.20
C GLY A 136 -5.68 -7.19 17.18
N VAL A 137 -5.88 -5.92 17.55
CA VAL A 137 -6.37 -4.87 16.64
C VAL A 137 -5.31 -4.50 15.61
N LEU A 138 -4.04 -4.42 16.02
CA LEU A 138 -2.92 -4.16 15.11
C LEU A 138 -2.76 -5.29 14.09
N ILE A 139 -2.80 -6.54 14.54
CA ILE A 139 -2.71 -7.73 13.67
C ILE A 139 -3.88 -7.74 12.70
N ALA A 140 -5.11 -7.54 13.19
CA ALA A 140 -6.30 -7.49 12.34
C ALA A 140 -6.21 -6.36 11.30
N THR A 141 -5.75 -5.17 11.72
CA THR A 141 -5.55 -4.02 10.83
C THR A 141 -4.58 -4.34 9.69
N GLY A 142 -3.43 -4.94 10.00
CA GLY A 142 -2.44 -5.32 8.99
C GLY A 142 -2.99 -6.35 8.00
N LEU A 143 -3.64 -7.40 8.48
CA LEU A 143 -4.24 -8.44 7.63
C LEU A 143 -5.37 -7.90 6.76
N VAL A 144 -6.30 -7.15 7.36
CA VAL A 144 -7.42 -6.54 6.61
C VAL A 144 -6.92 -5.56 5.57
N LYS A 145 -5.91 -4.75 5.89
CA LYS A 145 -5.30 -3.81 4.94
C LYS A 145 -4.66 -4.54 3.76
N ALA A 146 -3.95 -5.63 4.01
CA ALA A 146 -3.35 -6.45 2.96
C ALA A 146 -4.41 -7.01 1.99
N MET A 147 -5.57 -7.43 2.50
CA MET A 147 -6.66 -7.96 1.67
C MET A 147 -7.47 -6.85 0.98
N LEU A 148 -7.71 -5.75 1.67
CA LEU A 148 -8.55 -4.65 1.20
C LEU A 148 -7.92 -3.91 0.01
N THR A 149 -6.60 -3.74 0.02
CA THR A 149 -5.88 -2.98 -1.01
C THR A 149 -6.09 -3.54 -2.42
N PRO A 150 -5.78 -4.82 -2.72
CA PRO A 150 -5.99 -5.36 -4.06
C PRO A 150 -7.49 -5.41 -4.42
N ALA A 151 -8.36 -5.66 -3.43
CA ALA A 151 -9.79 -5.70 -3.66
C ALA A 151 -10.34 -4.34 -4.14
N LEU A 152 -9.91 -3.23 -3.53
CA LEU A 152 -10.32 -1.90 -3.96
C LEU A 152 -9.78 -1.53 -5.34
N ILE A 153 -8.54 -1.88 -5.64
CA ILE A 153 -7.90 -1.57 -6.93
C ILE A 153 -8.58 -2.32 -8.05
N ASN A 154 -8.86 -3.62 -7.89
CA ASN A 154 -9.57 -4.43 -8.88
C ASN A 154 -11.02 -3.96 -9.10
N MET A 155 -11.63 -3.31 -8.11
CA MET A 155 -12.93 -2.67 -8.25
C MET A 155 -12.87 -1.27 -8.90
N GLY A 156 -11.70 -0.85 -9.39
CA GLY A 156 -11.52 0.38 -10.16
C GLY A 156 -11.12 1.61 -9.34
N TRP A 157 -10.81 1.45 -8.06
CA TRP A 157 -10.22 2.53 -7.28
C TRP A 157 -8.76 2.75 -7.69
N ARG A 158 -8.40 4.00 -7.89
CA ARG A 158 -7.01 4.33 -8.24
C ARG A 158 -6.19 4.47 -6.97
N GLY A 159 -5.12 3.70 -6.89
CA GLY A 159 -4.21 3.71 -5.75
C GLY A 159 -2.95 2.89 -6.06
N GLY A 160 -1.94 3.04 -5.19
CA GLY A 160 -0.71 2.25 -5.26
C GLY A 160 -0.75 1.08 -4.27
N HIS A 161 0.01 0.04 -4.56
CA HIS A 161 0.17 -1.13 -3.67
C HIS A 161 1.28 -0.91 -2.63
N PHE A 162 2.21 0.00 -2.89
CA PHE A 162 3.46 0.14 -2.16
C PHE A 162 3.25 0.52 -0.68
N PHE A 163 2.64 1.66 -0.41
CA PHE A 163 2.42 2.11 0.98
C PHE A 163 1.49 1.21 1.79
N PRO A 164 0.37 0.70 1.23
CA PRO A 164 -0.47 -0.25 1.95
C PRO A 164 0.24 -1.54 2.37
N VAL A 165 1.15 -2.06 1.54
CA VAL A 165 1.94 -3.25 1.87
C VAL A 165 2.92 -2.97 3.01
N ILE A 166 3.64 -1.82 2.94
CA ILE A 166 4.52 -1.38 4.03
C ILE A 166 3.74 -1.22 5.33
N PHE A 167 2.60 -0.51 5.29
CA PHE A 167 1.77 -0.30 6.46
C PHE A 167 1.26 -1.61 7.06
N SER A 168 0.86 -2.58 6.22
CA SER A 168 0.45 -3.91 6.70
C SER A 168 1.58 -4.60 7.45
N GLY A 169 2.81 -4.53 6.93
CA GLY A 169 3.99 -5.07 7.60
C GLY A 169 4.29 -4.39 8.93
N VAL A 170 4.22 -3.05 8.96
CA VAL A 170 4.42 -2.24 10.18
C VAL A 170 3.38 -2.60 11.26
N SER A 171 2.10 -2.65 10.87
CA SER A 171 1.00 -2.97 11.79
C SER A 171 1.12 -4.39 12.37
N LEU A 172 1.48 -5.36 11.52
CA LEU A 172 1.76 -6.73 11.97
C LEU A 172 2.98 -6.79 12.89
N GLY A 173 4.07 -6.12 12.52
CA GLY A 173 5.29 -6.08 13.34
C GLY A 173 5.03 -5.55 14.75
N TYR A 174 4.34 -4.43 14.89
CA TYR A 174 3.95 -3.89 16.20
C TYR A 174 2.96 -4.79 16.93
N GLY A 175 2.01 -5.41 16.22
CA GLY A 175 1.05 -6.33 16.83
C GLY A 175 1.69 -7.60 17.41
N PHE A 176 2.82 -8.05 16.84
CA PHE A 176 3.56 -9.20 17.37
C PHE A 176 4.65 -8.81 18.38
N ALA A 177 5.02 -7.54 18.46
CA ALA A 177 5.99 -7.02 19.44
C ALA A 177 5.35 -6.76 20.82
N LEU A 178 4.01 -6.62 20.90
CA LEU A 178 3.22 -6.45 22.13
C LEU A 178 2.81 -7.78 22.74
#